data_2c6aee11aa944992e3aac1410bcff4fa
#
_entry.id   2c6aee11aa944992e3aac1410bcff4fa
#
_cell.length_a   1.000
_cell.length_b   1.000
_cell.length_c   1.000
_cell.angle_alpha   90.00
_cell.angle_beta   90.00
_cell.angle_gamma   90.00
#
_symmetry.space_group_name_H-M   'P 1'
#
loop_
_entity.id
_entity.type
_entity.pdbx_description
1 polymer ?
#
loop_
_entity_poly.entity_id
_entity_poly.type
_entity_poly.pdbx_seq_one_letter_code
_entity_poly.pdbx_strand_id
1 'polypeptide(L)'
;KRPNRKNDFRASGSGHDIYNYGDTARPPQGIFDFASQIFTLLDVPHLSIDIGYDGKKFHLLEFQAIYFGTVGHERSNCYYEKSGNDWTPVYKILDLEQVYCDCIAAYIKNQE
;
A
#
# COMPACT_ATOMS: atom_id res chain seq x y z
N LYS A 1 -2.79 -11.09 -0.96
CA LYS A 1 -1.80 -12.12 -0.56
C LYS A 1 -1.29 -12.82 -1.81
N ARG A 2 0.02 -12.98 -1.94
CA ARG A 2 0.68 -13.71 -3.04
C ARG A 2 1.40 -14.91 -2.44
N PRO A 3 0.87 -16.11 -2.54
CA PRO A 3 1.62 -17.29 -2.13
C PRO A 3 2.68 -17.63 -3.18
N ASN A 4 3.89 -17.91 -2.72
CA ASN A 4 4.90 -18.49 -3.58
C ASN A 4 4.65 -19.99 -3.77
N ARG A 5 5.04 -20.52 -4.89
CA ARG A 5 5.16 -21.98 -5.05
C ARG A 5 6.23 -22.52 -4.11
N LYS A 6 6.07 -23.74 -3.70
CA LYS A 6 7.13 -24.46 -2.99
C LYS A 6 8.40 -24.42 -3.85
N ASN A 7 9.48 -23.94 -3.29
CA ASN A 7 10.79 -23.78 -3.95
C ASN A 7 10.87 -22.69 -5.04
N ASP A 8 9.88 -21.80 -5.17
CA ASP A 8 9.97 -20.63 -6.04
C ASP A 8 9.97 -19.35 -5.18
N PHE A 9 11.02 -18.54 -5.31
CA PHE A 9 11.15 -17.28 -4.59
C PHE A 9 10.43 -16.11 -5.29
N ARG A 10 9.99 -16.29 -6.52
CA ARG A 10 9.31 -15.23 -7.30
C ARG A 10 7.83 -15.21 -6.99
N ALA A 11 7.35 -14.12 -6.43
CA ALA A 11 5.93 -13.89 -6.22
C ALA A 11 5.28 -13.12 -7.37
N SER A 12 5.98 -12.16 -7.95
CA SER A 12 5.47 -11.28 -9.01
C SER A 12 5.94 -11.74 -10.38
N GLY A 13 5.05 -11.70 -11.37
CA GLY A 13 5.35 -12.08 -12.76
C GLY A 13 5.55 -13.56 -12.98
N SER A 14 5.25 -14.41 -11.99
CA SER A 14 5.37 -15.87 -12.12
C SER A 14 4.16 -16.54 -12.81
N GLY A 15 3.04 -15.79 -12.99
CA GLY A 15 1.78 -16.32 -13.49
C GLY A 15 0.98 -17.11 -12.45
N HIS A 16 1.42 -17.12 -11.19
CA HIS A 16 0.79 -17.87 -10.09
C HIS A 16 0.33 -16.96 -8.95
N ASP A 17 0.21 -15.68 -9.23
CA ASP A 17 -0.22 -14.71 -8.24
C ASP A 17 -1.69 -14.90 -7.88
N ILE A 18 -1.99 -14.91 -6.60
CA ILE A 18 -3.34 -14.86 -6.06
C ILE A 18 -3.53 -13.52 -5.36
N TYR A 19 -4.54 -12.79 -5.80
CA TYR A 19 -4.87 -11.47 -5.28
C TYR A 19 -6.19 -11.52 -4.51
N ASN A 20 -6.19 -10.91 -3.33
CA ASN A 20 -7.39 -10.66 -2.55
C ASN A 20 -7.64 -9.16 -2.53
N TYR A 21 -8.82 -8.74 -2.96
CA TYR A 21 -9.23 -7.35 -3.01
C TYR A 21 -10.50 -7.12 -2.17
N GLY A 22 -10.65 -5.89 -1.71
CA GLY A 22 -11.87 -5.45 -1.05
C GLY A 22 -12.22 -6.28 0.19
N ASP A 23 -13.46 -6.73 0.26
CA ASP A 23 -14.00 -7.42 1.45
C ASP A 23 -13.32 -8.75 1.78
N THR A 24 -12.65 -9.35 0.81
CA THR A 24 -11.88 -10.58 1.03
C THR A 24 -10.49 -10.33 1.60
N ALA A 25 -10.00 -9.09 1.48
CA ALA A 25 -8.71 -8.71 2.05
C ALA A 25 -8.79 -8.68 3.58
N ARG A 26 -7.77 -9.22 4.20
CA ARG A 26 -7.60 -9.18 5.66
C ARG A 26 -6.16 -8.76 5.94
N PRO A 27 -5.91 -7.43 5.99
CA PRO A 27 -4.56 -6.94 6.25
C PRO A 27 -4.12 -7.39 7.65
N PRO A 28 -2.88 -7.88 7.80
CA PRO A 28 -2.32 -8.21 9.09
C PRO A 28 -2.31 -7.00 10.02
N GLN A 29 -2.57 -7.23 11.31
CA GLN A 29 -2.52 -6.17 12.31
C GLN A 29 -1.13 -5.51 12.32
N GLY A 30 -1.09 -4.17 12.34
CA GLY A 30 0.13 -3.39 12.38
C GLY A 30 0.75 -3.06 11.00
N ILE A 31 0.21 -3.59 9.89
CA ILE A 31 0.78 -3.34 8.55
C ILE A 31 0.72 -1.86 8.18
N PHE A 32 -0.36 -1.18 8.54
CA PHE A 32 -0.52 0.25 8.21
C PHE A 32 0.42 1.13 9.02
N ASP A 33 0.67 0.80 10.29
CA ASP A 33 1.66 1.51 11.10
C ASP A 33 3.07 1.30 10.56
N PHE A 34 3.40 0.08 10.14
CA PHE A 34 4.67 -0.22 9.48
C PHE A 34 4.84 0.58 8.18
N ALA A 35 3.82 0.61 7.32
CA ALA A 35 3.83 1.39 6.08
C ALA A 35 3.97 2.90 6.35
N SER A 36 3.26 3.41 7.36
CA SER A 36 3.32 4.81 7.77
C SER A 36 4.72 5.20 8.27
N GLN A 37 5.38 4.35 9.02
CA GLN A 37 6.78 4.58 9.46
C GLN A 37 7.73 4.70 8.28
N ILE A 38 7.62 3.80 7.28
CA ILE A 38 8.45 3.86 6.07
C ILE A 38 8.17 5.15 5.29
N PHE A 39 6.90 5.50 5.11
CA PHE A 39 6.52 6.73 4.41
C PHE A 39 7.11 7.97 5.07
N THR A 40 7.07 8.05 6.40
CA THR A 40 7.63 9.17 7.16
C THR A 40 9.15 9.32 6.98
N LEU A 41 9.86 8.22 6.75
CA LEU A 41 11.32 8.25 6.56
C LEU A 41 11.75 8.73 5.17
N LEU A 42 10.87 8.66 4.17
CA LEU A 42 11.25 8.86 2.77
C LEU A 42 10.99 10.28 2.23
N ASP A 43 10.34 11.15 3.00
CA ASP A 43 10.08 12.54 2.61
C ASP A 43 9.61 12.70 1.15
N VAL A 44 8.52 12.05 0.80
CA VAL A 44 7.91 12.03 -0.53
C VAL A 44 6.41 12.32 -0.45
N PRO A 45 5.79 12.89 -1.52
CA PRO A 45 4.36 13.20 -1.49
C PRO A 45 3.46 11.97 -1.46
N HIS A 46 3.88 10.88 -2.05
CA HIS A 46 3.19 9.59 -2.07
C HIS A 46 4.17 8.45 -2.29
N LEU A 47 3.75 7.24 -1.98
CA LEU A 47 4.64 6.08 -2.01
C LEU A 47 3.85 4.80 -2.30
N SER A 48 4.32 4.00 -3.23
CA SER A 48 3.93 2.61 -3.37
C SER A 48 4.91 1.73 -2.60
N ILE A 49 4.39 0.81 -1.79
CA ILE A 49 5.21 -0.06 -0.93
C ILE A 49 4.76 -1.50 -1.09
N ASP A 50 5.70 -2.38 -1.36
CA ASP A 50 5.50 -3.83 -1.29
C ASP A 50 6.02 -4.35 0.06
N ILE A 51 5.12 -4.89 0.87
CA ILE A 51 5.41 -5.40 2.21
C ILE A 51 5.18 -6.90 2.25
N GLY A 52 6.21 -7.64 2.62
CA GLY A 52 6.12 -9.04 2.97
C GLY A 52 5.74 -9.24 4.43
N TYR A 53 4.98 -10.30 4.73
CA TYR A 53 4.65 -10.71 6.08
C TYR A 53 4.85 -12.21 6.25
N ASP A 54 5.71 -12.61 7.16
CA ASP A 54 6.07 -14.01 7.41
C ASP A 54 5.22 -14.68 8.50
N GLY A 55 4.21 -13.97 9.02
CA GLY A 55 3.37 -14.39 10.14
C GLY A 55 3.81 -13.83 11.49
N LYS A 56 4.97 -13.17 11.55
CA LYS A 56 5.54 -12.57 12.76
C LYS A 56 6.03 -11.15 12.54
N LYS A 57 6.70 -10.90 11.41
CA LYS A 57 7.37 -9.63 11.10
C LYS A 57 6.97 -9.14 9.72
N PHE A 58 7.00 -7.82 9.56
CA PHE A 58 6.89 -7.15 8.27
C PHE A 58 8.27 -6.92 7.68
N HIS A 59 8.36 -7.05 6.38
CA HIS A 59 9.57 -6.85 5.60
C HIS A 59 9.29 -5.91 4.45
N LEU A 60 10.05 -4.83 4.33
CA LEU A 60 10.01 -3.99 3.14
C LEU A 60 10.68 -4.73 2.00
N LEU A 61 9.94 -5.00 0.93
CA LEU A 61 10.46 -5.68 -0.25
C LEU A 61 10.87 -4.68 -1.32
N GLU A 62 10.00 -3.73 -1.62
CA GLU A 62 10.19 -2.73 -2.67
C GLU A 62 9.38 -1.48 -2.35
N PHE A 63 9.85 -0.34 -2.83
CA PHE A 63 9.08 0.89 -2.83
C PHE A 63 9.34 1.72 -4.09
N GLN A 64 8.36 2.53 -4.49
CA GLN A 64 8.42 3.42 -5.65
C GLN A 64 7.69 4.73 -5.34
N ALA A 65 8.36 5.86 -5.57
CA ALA A 65 7.83 7.19 -5.25
C ALA A 65 7.33 7.96 -6.48
N ILE A 66 7.73 7.57 -7.69
CA ILE A 66 7.46 8.34 -8.91
C ILE A 66 6.47 7.62 -9.83
N TYR A 67 6.76 6.40 -10.20
CA TYR A 67 5.95 5.62 -11.14
C TYR A 67 5.64 4.23 -10.59
N PHE A 68 4.36 3.89 -10.54
CA PHE A 68 3.90 2.57 -10.08
C PHE A 68 2.50 2.27 -10.65
N GLY A 69 2.16 0.99 -10.70
CA GLY A 69 0.88 0.54 -11.23
C GLY A 69 -0.30 0.86 -10.31
N THR A 70 -1.44 1.12 -10.90
CA THR A 70 -2.68 1.52 -10.21
C THR A 70 -3.69 0.39 -10.03
N VAL A 71 -3.42 -0.79 -10.59
CA VAL A 71 -4.37 -1.93 -10.62
C VAL A 71 -4.87 -2.32 -9.22
N GLY A 72 -4.02 -2.24 -8.21
CA GLY A 72 -4.42 -2.50 -6.82
C GLY A 72 -5.50 -1.54 -6.33
N HIS A 73 -5.38 -0.27 -6.66
CA HIS A 73 -6.37 0.76 -6.32
C HIS A 73 -7.66 0.60 -7.12
N GLU A 74 -7.54 0.38 -8.43
CA GLU A 74 -8.69 0.23 -9.33
C GLU A 74 -9.59 -0.95 -8.97
N ARG A 75 -9.00 -2.00 -8.40
CA ARG A 75 -9.71 -3.22 -7.99
C ARG A 75 -10.11 -3.26 -6.52
N SER A 76 -9.65 -2.30 -5.73
CA SER A 76 -10.00 -2.21 -4.31
C SER A 76 -11.30 -1.44 -4.14
N ASN A 77 -12.18 -1.93 -3.26
CA ASN A 77 -13.44 -1.26 -2.92
C ASN A 77 -13.32 -0.41 -1.64
N CYS A 78 -12.18 -0.39 -1.01
CA CYS A 78 -11.91 0.43 0.16
C CYS A 78 -10.44 0.84 0.22
N TYR A 79 -10.19 1.88 0.97
CA TYR A 79 -8.87 2.29 1.43
C TYR A 79 -8.91 2.53 2.95
N TYR A 80 -7.77 2.73 3.58
CA TYR A 80 -7.70 2.93 5.02
C TYR A 80 -7.24 4.33 5.35
N GLU A 81 -7.94 4.98 6.27
CA GLU A 81 -7.57 6.27 6.82
C GLU A 81 -7.18 6.15 8.28
N LYS A 82 -6.16 6.90 8.68
CA LYS A 82 -5.76 7.00 10.07
C LYS A 82 -6.62 8.02 10.79
N SER A 83 -7.26 7.60 11.88
CA SER A 83 -8.01 8.46 12.78
C SER A 83 -7.53 8.25 14.20
N GLY A 84 -6.78 9.22 14.73
CA GLY A 84 -6.08 9.05 16.02
C GLY A 84 -5.03 7.94 15.92
N ASN A 85 -5.18 6.90 16.72
CA ASN A 85 -4.29 5.73 16.70
C ASN A 85 -4.82 4.54 15.88
N ASP A 86 -6.03 4.67 15.32
CA ASP A 86 -6.71 3.59 14.61
C ASP A 86 -6.71 3.82 13.10
N TRP A 87 -6.74 2.71 12.36
CA TRP A 87 -6.90 2.70 10.91
C TRP A 87 -8.28 2.14 10.57
N THR A 88 -9.10 2.94 9.89
CA THR A 88 -10.48 2.57 9.53
C THR A 88 -10.64 2.43 8.03
N PRO A 89 -11.34 1.37 7.56
CA PRO A 89 -11.65 1.22 6.15
C PRO A 89 -12.70 2.25 5.71
N VAL A 90 -12.46 2.87 4.56
CA VAL A 90 -13.39 3.78 3.90
C VAL A 90 -13.79 3.16 2.58
N TYR A 91 -15.08 2.84 2.44
CA TYR A 91 -15.64 2.22 1.25
C TYR A 91 -16.08 3.29 0.26
N LYS A 92 -15.14 3.76 -0.53
CA LYS A 92 -15.34 4.81 -1.52
C LYS A 92 -14.41 4.57 -2.71
N ILE A 93 -14.91 4.83 -3.90
CA ILE A 93 -14.07 4.87 -5.10
C ILE A 93 -13.26 6.17 -5.06
N LEU A 94 -11.94 6.03 -5.11
CA LEU A 94 -11.02 7.15 -5.15
C LEU A 94 -10.83 7.65 -6.58
N ASP A 95 -10.87 8.95 -6.76
CA ASP A 95 -10.28 9.62 -7.91
C ASP A 95 -8.78 9.72 -7.67
N LEU A 96 -8.01 8.82 -8.28
CA LEU A 96 -6.57 8.73 -8.07
C LEU A 96 -5.82 9.97 -8.57
N GLU A 97 -6.28 10.59 -9.66
CA GLU A 97 -5.67 11.80 -10.19
C GLU A 97 -5.80 12.93 -9.16
N GLN A 98 -6.99 13.08 -8.59
CA GLN A 98 -7.23 14.07 -7.53
C GLN A 98 -6.38 13.76 -6.29
N VAL A 99 -6.31 12.51 -5.84
CA VAL A 99 -5.50 12.11 -4.70
C VAL A 99 -4.03 12.43 -4.90
N TYR A 100 -3.47 12.16 -6.08
CA TYR A 100 -2.07 12.50 -6.38
C TYR A 100 -1.83 14.00 -6.41
N CYS A 101 -2.73 14.77 -7.01
CA CYS A 101 -2.66 16.22 -7.01
C CYS A 101 -2.69 16.79 -5.58
N ASP A 102 -3.58 16.29 -4.74
CA ASP A 102 -3.71 16.73 -3.35
C ASP A 102 -2.46 16.37 -2.52
N CYS A 103 -1.90 15.17 -2.71
CA CYS A 103 -0.67 14.77 -2.05
C CYS A 103 0.52 15.66 -2.43
N ILE A 104 0.68 15.95 -3.72
CA ILE A 104 1.75 16.81 -4.22
C ILE A 104 1.57 18.25 -3.71
N ALA A 105 0.36 18.79 -3.77
CA ALA A 105 0.06 20.13 -3.28
C ALA A 105 0.35 20.26 -1.77
N ALA A 106 -0.06 19.28 -0.97
CA ALA A 106 0.22 19.24 0.46
C ALA A 106 1.72 19.14 0.74
N TYR A 107 2.44 18.32 -0.01
CA TYR A 107 3.88 18.18 0.12
C TYR A 107 4.61 19.48 -0.16
N ILE A 108 4.31 20.15 -1.28
CA ILE A 108 4.91 21.45 -1.65
C ILE A 108 4.63 22.49 -0.55
N LYS A 109 3.40 22.57 -0.07
CA LYS A 109 3.02 23.52 0.98
C LYS A 109 3.81 23.29 2.27
N ASN A 110 4.12 22.06 2.61
CA ASN A 110 4.87 21.73 3.82
C ASN A 110 6.38 22.02 3.68
N GLN A 111 6.90 22.20 2.46
CA GLN A 111 8.29 22.58 2.20
C GLN A 111 8.52 24.10 2.24
N GLU A 112 7.48 24.88 2.18
CA GLU A 112 7.53 26.34 2.32
C GLU A 112 7.72 26.75 3.80
#